data_df0be70c73e996ff711a44ef8b3f31d6
#
_entry.id   df0be70c73e996ff711a44ef8b3f31d6
#
_cell.length_a   1.000
_cell.length_b   1.000
_cell.length_c   1.000
_cell.angle_alpha   90.00
_cell.angle_beta   90.00
_cell.angle_gamma   90.00
#
_symmetry.space_group_name_H-M   'P 1'
#
loop_
_entity.id
_entity.type
_entity.pdbx_description
1 polymer ?
#
loop_
_entity_poly.entity_id
_entity_poly.type
_entity_poly.pdbx_seq_one_letter_code
_entity_poly.pdbx_strand_id
1 'polypeptide(L)'
;KYLKTIHVSAVTLGNIFNDIIDMDKMERRKVQLDNQPVDFTSFLADLENLSALQAQQKGLRFNLEPTLPLPHQVITDGTRLRQILWNLISNAVKFTQQGQVTVRVRYDEGDMLHFEVEDSGIGIPQDELDKIFAMYYQVKDSHGGKPATGTGIGLAVSRRLAKNMGGDITVTSEQGKGSTFTLTIHGPSVAEE
;
A
#
# COMPACT_ATOMS: atom_id res chain seq x y z
N LYS A 1 15.91 19.43 -6.60
CA LYS A 1 16.39 18.21 -5.94
C LYS A 1 15.98 18.17 -4.46
N TYR A 2 16.30 19.21 -3.68
CA TYR A 2 16.01 19.27 -2.25
C TYR A 2 14.52 19.37 -1.92
N LEU A 3 13.72 20.10 -2.71
CA LEU A 3 12.27 20.25 -2.49
C LEU A 3 11.53 18.93 -2.63
N LYS A 4 11.92 18.09 -3.61
CA LYS A 4 11.32 16.75 -3.78
C LYS A 4 11.63 15.84 -2.61
N THR A 5 12.87 15.87 -2.09
CA THR A 5 13.30 15.08 -0.93
C THR A 5 12.54 15.52 0.33
N ILE A 6 12.38 16.82 0.54
CA ILE A 6 11.61 17.36 1.68
C ILE A 6 10.15 16.93 1.58
N HIS A 7 9.55 16.99 0.40
CA HIS A 7 8.16 16.58 0.19
C HIS A 7 7.95 15.08 0.54
N VAL A 8 8.80 14.20 0.02
CA VAL A 8 8.72 12.76 0.33
C VAL A 8 8.94 12.49 1.81
N SER A 9 9.88 13.17 2.45
CA SER A 9 10.13 13.04 3.89
C SER A 9 8.94 13.50 4.72
N ALA A 10 8.30 14.61 4.34
CA ALA A 10 7.09 15.11 5.01
C ALA A 10 5.91 14.16 4.87
N VAL A 11 5.71 13.57 3.68
CA VAL A 11 4.67 12.56 3.45
C VAL A 11 4.93 11.30 4.28
N THR A 12 6.17 10.84 4.33
CA THR A 12 6.58 9.66 5.13
C THR A 12 6.33 9.89 6.62
N LEU A 13 6.70 11.04 7.15
CA LEU A 13 6.47 11.39 8.55
C LEU A 13 4.97 11.49 8.86
N GLY A 14 4.18 12.09 7.97
CA GLY A 14 2.73 12.16 8.10
C GLY A 14 2.09 10.77 8.13
N ASN A 15 2.57 9.83 7.31
CA ASN A 15 2.09 8.45 7.32
C ASN A 15 2.44 7.72 8.60
N ILE A 16 3.64 7.88 9.14
CA ILE A 16 4.04 7.30 10.44
C ILE A 16 3.15 7.84 11.55
N PHE A 17 2.91 9.14 11.56
CA PHE A 17 2.05 9.79 12.55
C PHE A 17 0.60 9.26 12.46
N ASN A 18 0.06 9.12 11.25
CA ASN A 18 -1.27 8.54 11.04
C ASN A 18 -1.33 7.10 11.49
N ASP A 19 -0.30 6.29 11.24
CA ASP A 19 -0.22 4.90 11.69
C ASP A 19 -0.28 4.81 13.21
N ILE A 20 0.42 5.67 13.91
CA ILE A 20 0.41 5.71 15.40
C ILE A 20 -0.97 6.08 15.92
N ILE A 21 -1.62 7.09 15.33
CA ILE A 21 -2.99 7.50 15.68
C ILE A 21 -3.98 6.36 15.41
N ASP A 22 -3.87 5.71 14.27
CA ASP A 22 -4.75 4.61 13.90
C ASP A 22 -4.58 3.40 14.81
N MET A 23 -3.36 3.09 15.22
CA MET A 23 -3.09 2.06 16.21
C MET A 23 -3.81 2.35 17.53
N ASP A 24 -3.72 3.57 18.03
CA ASP A 24 -4.43 3.99 19.25
C ASP A 24 -5.95 3.87 19.10
N LYS A 25 -6.50 4.31 17.96
CA LYS A 25 -7.94 4.16 17.66
C LYS A 25 -8.37 2.72 17.54
N MET A 26 -7.57 1.84 16.98
CA MET A 26 -7.85 0.42 16.86
C MET A 26 -7.90 -0.26 18.20
N GLU A 27 -6.99 0.05 19.12
CA GLU A 27 -6.99 -0.43 20.49
C GLU A 27 -8.27 -0.02 21.20
N ARG A 28 -8.78 1.18 20.89
CA ARG A 28 -10.04 1.72 21.44
C ARG A 28 -11.29 1.32 20.67
N ARG A 29 -11.18 0.54 19.56
CA ARG A 29 -12.25 0.13 18.65
C ARG A 29 -13.05 1.31 18.05
N LYS A 30 -12.40 2.43 17.74
CA LYS A 30 -13.04 3.68 17.31
C LYS A 30 -12.66 4.14 15.89
N VAL A 31 -12.25 3.24 15.00
CA VAL A 31 -11.98 3.65 13.61
C VAL A 31 -13.30 3.83 12.87
N GLN A 32 -13.62 5.09 12.58
CA GLN A 32 -14.76 5.45 11.73
C GLN A 32 -14.24 5.79 10.34
N LEU A 33 -14.84 5.18 9.32
CA LEU A 33 -14.53 5.47 7.94
C LEU A 33 -15.39 6.63 7.44
N ASP A 34 -14.76 7.53 6.69
CA ASP A 34 -15.43 8.63 6.00
C ASP A 34 -15.61 8.25 4.52
N ASN A 35 -16.66 7.50 4.21
CA ASN A 35 -16.97 7.06 2.86
C ASN A 35 -17.59 8.20 2.08
N GLN A 36 -16.90 8.61 1.01
CA GLN A 36 -17.28 9.69 0.10
C GLN A 36 -17.12 9.22 -1.35
N PRO A 37 -17.84 9.83 -2.30
CA PRO A 37 -17.51 9.61 -3.71
C PRO A 37 -16.09 10.07 -4.01
N VAL A 38 -15.29 9.19 -4.58
CA VAL A 38 -13.90 9.46 -5.00
C VAL A 38 -13.82 9.40 -6.50
N ASP A 39 -13.27 10.46 -7.12
CA ASP A 39 -12.90 10.44 -8.53
C ASP A 39 -11.74 9.47 -8.71
N PHE A 40 -12.04 8.27 -9.21
CA PHE A 40 -11.09 7.18 -9.28
C PHE A 40 -9.99 7.43 -10.31
N THR A 41 -10.32 8.09 -11.41
CA THR A 41 -9.34 8.46 -12.43
C THR A 41 -8.29 9.41 -11.88
N SER A 42 -8.71 10.45 -11.19
CA SER A 42 -7.79 11.39 -10.52
C SER A 42 -7.00 10.71 -9.41
N PHE A 43 -7.65 9.84 -8.63
CA PHE A 43 -6.99 9.07 -7.58
C PHE A 43 -5.83 8.23 -8.13
N LEU A 44 -6.05 7.51 -9.22
CA LEU A 44 -5.00 6.69 -9.85
C LEU A 44 -3.89 7.54 -10.46
N ALA A 45 -4.21 8.69 -11.05
CA ALA A 45 -3.21 9.60 -11.60
C ALA A 45 -2.29 10.15 -10.48
N ASP A 46 -2.85 10.56 -9.36
CA ASP A 46 -2.08 11.04 -8.21
C ASP A 46 -1.22 9.92 -7.61
N LEU A 47 -1.77 8.72 -7.48
CA LEU A 47 -1.05 7.55 -7.00
C LEU A 47 0.16 7.23 -7.90
N GLU A 48 -0.04 7.24 -9.22
CA GLU A 48 1.03 7.00 -10.19
C GLU A 48 2.14 8.04 -10.08
N ASN A 49 1.79 9.32 -10.02
CA ASN A 49 2.76 10.41 -9.95
C ASN A 49 3.62 10.34 -8.68
N LEU A 50 3.00 10.14 -7.53
CA LEU A 50 3.71 10.06 -6.25
C LEU A 50 4.58 8.80 -6.17
N SER A 51 4.06 7.68 -6.64
CA SER A 51 4.77 6.40 -6.60
C SER A 51 5.94 6.38 -7.58
N ALA A 52 5.77 6.94 -8.78
CA ALA A 52 6.85 7.07 -9.75
C ALA A 52 7.98 7.95 -9.21
N LEU A 53 7.64 9.04 -8.53
CA LEU A 53 8.64 9.92 -7.91
C LEU A 53 9.46 9.18 -6.84
N GLN A 54 8.79 8.43 -5.98
CA GLN A 54 9.44 7.65 -4.93
C GLN A 54 10.37 6.57 -5.52
N ALA A 55 9.91 5.85 -6.53
CA ALA A 55 10.70 4.82 -7.20
C ALA A 55 11.94 5.42 -7.90
N GLN A 56 11.78 6.54 -8.59
CA GLN A 56 12.87 7.24 -9.28
C GLN A 56 13.98 7.67 -8.33
N GLN A 57 13.65 8.08 -7.12
CA GLN A 57 14.66 8.47 -6.13
C GLN A 57 15.59 7.32 -5.75
N LYS A 58 15.14 6.11 -5.89
CA LYS A 58 15.94 4.90 -5.66
C LYS A 58 16.48 4.27 -6.94
N GLY A 59 16.17 4.84 -8.11
CA GLY A 59 16.59 4.30 -9.40
C GLY A 59 15.75 3.11 -9.86
N LEU A 60 14.54 2.94 -9.34
CA LEU A 60 13.61 1.89 -9.73
C LEU A 60 12.62 2.36 -10.79
N ARG A 61 12.12 1.42 -11.57
CA ARG A 61 10.99 1.67 -12.46
C ARG A 61 9.68 1.48 -11.71
N PHE A 62 8.68 2.29 -12.06
CA PHE A 62 7.33 2.16 -11.54
C PHE A 62 6.34 2.03 -12.70
N ASN A 63 5.43 1.07 -12.62
CA ASN A 63 4.38 0.87 -13.61
C ASN A 63 3.03 0.80 -12.91
N LEU A 64 2.04 1.53 -13.45
CA LEU A 64 0.64 1.38 -13.07
C LEU A 64 -0.10 0.75 -14.25
N GLU A 65 -0.71 -0.41 -14.03
CA GLU A 65 -1.40 -1.20 -15.04
C GLU A 65 -2.87 -1.39 -14.66
N PRO A 66 -3.77 -0.52 -15.14
CA PRO A 66 -5.21 -0.72 -14.91
C PRO A 66 -5.78 -1.76 -15.85
N THR A 67 -6.66 -2.61 -15.33
CA THR A 67 -7.47 -3.54 -16.12
C THR A 67 -8.85 -2.90 -16.33
N LEU A 68 -9.17 -2.57 -17.58
CA LEU A 68 -10.45 -1.95 -17.91
C LEU A 68 -11.54 -3.03 -18.05
N PRO A 69 -12.80 -2.70 -17.72
CA PRO A 69 -13.28 -1.39 -17.31
C PRO A 69 -13.06 -1.09 -15.84
N LEU A 70 -12.83 0.18 -15.53
CA LEU A 70 -12.77 0.69 -14.17
C LEU A 70 -13.87 1.75 -13.97
N PRO A 71 -14.49 1.84 -12.79
CA PRO A 71 -15.47 2.88 -12.52
C PRO A 71 -14.82 4.27 -12.48
N HIS A 72 -15.56 5.30 -12.88
CA HIS A 72 -15.09 6.69 -12.79
C HIS A 72 -15.10 7.21 -11.36
N GLN A 73 -16.09 6.79 -10.57
CA GLN A 73 -16.23 7.15 -9.17
C GLN A 73 -16.56 5.92 -8.34
N VAL A 74 -15.96 5.85 -7.17
CA VAL A 74 -16.24 4.82 -6.16
C VAL A 74 -16.52 5.48 -4.83
N ILE A 75 -17.38 4.85 -4.03
CA ILE A 75 -17.66 5.31 -2.68
C ILE A 75 -16.73 4.57 -1.72
N THR A 76 -15.80 5.30 -1.15
CA THR A 76 -14.81 4.77 -0.20
C THR A 76 -14.19 5.89 0.61
N ASP A 77 -13.43 5.53 1.64
CA ASP A 77 -12.57 6.48 2.34
C ASP A 77 -11.26 6.64 1.57
N GLY A 78 -11.20 7.66 0.71
CA GLY A 78 -10.05 7.91 -0.16
C GLY A 78 -8.76 8.18 0.58
N THR A 79 -8.85 8.83 1.74
CA THR A 79 -7.67 9.12 2.59
C THR A 79 -7.08 7.83 3.16
N ARG A 80 -7.93 6.93 3.66
CA ARG A 80 -7.49 5.64 4.17
C ARG A 80 -6.97 4.71 3.08
N LEU A 81 -7.65 4.69 1.93
CA LEU A 81 -7.18 3.94 0.77
C LEU A 81 -5.79 4.40 0.33
N ARG A 82 -5.58 5.72 0.25
CA ARG A 82 -4.27 6.30 -0.09
C ARG A 82 -3.21 5.92 0.95
N GLN A 83 -3.54 5.93 2.22
CA GLN A 83 -2.65 5.54 3.32
C GLN A 83 -2.20 4.08 3.18
N ILE A 84 -3.13 3.16 2.92
CA ILE A 84 -2.82 1.73 2.73
C ILE A 84 -1.90 1.55 1.52
N LEU A 85 -2.25 2.13 0.39
CA LEU A 85 -1.48 1.98 -0.85
C LEU A 85 -0.10 2.60 -0.73
N TRP A 86 0.02 3.76 -0.09
CA TRP A 86 1.31 4.38 0.18
C TRP A 86 2.21 3.45 1.00
N ASN A 87 1.66 2.82 2.03
CA ASN A 87 2.41 1.88 2.85
C ASN A 87 2.88 0.65 2.06
N LEU A 88 2.01 0.06 1.24
CA LEU A 88 2.37 -1.11 0.42
C LEU A 88 3.42 -0.74 -0.64
N ILE A 89 3.27 0.38 -1.30
CA ILE A 89 4.21 0.84 -2.34
C ILE A 89 5.55 1.26 -1.72
N SER A 90 5.53 1.95 -0.60
CA SER A 90 6.75 2.34 0.12
C SER A 90 7.55 1.12 0.56
N ASN A 91 6.88 0.09 1.06
CA ASN A 91 7.52 -1.18 1.40
C ASN A 91 8.12 -1.86 0.16
N ALA A 92 7.38 -1.89 -0.94
CA ALA A 92 7.87 -2.47 -2.20
C ALA A 92 9.14 -1.77 -2.69
N VAL A 93 9.16 -0.44 -2.67
CA VAL A 93 10.36 0.35 -3.04
C VAL A 93 11.52 0.07 -2.07
N LYS A 94 11.23 0.02 -0.78
CA LYS A 94 12.22 -0.21 0.27
C LYS A 94 12.93 -1.57 0.11
N PHE A 95 12.20 -2.63 -0.22
CA PHE A 95 12.73 -3.98 -0.35
C PHE A 95 13.26 -4.31 -1.75
N THR A 96 13.20 -3.40 -2.70
CA THR A 96 13.71 -3.57 -4.05
C THR A 96 14.96 -2.72 -4.23
N GLN A 97 16.10 -3.34 -4.45
CA GLN A 97 17.37 -2.63 -4.70
C GLN A 97 17.51 -2.22 -6.17
N GLN A 98 17.16 -3.13 -7.06
CA GLN A 98 17.18 -2.91 -8.51
C GLN A 98 15.95 -3.56 -9.12
N GLY A 99 15.41 -2.97 -10.16
CA GLY A 99 14.28 -3.51 -10.89
C GLY A 99 13.08 -2.59 -10.87
N GLN A 100 11.92 -3.12 -10.47
CA GLN A 100 10.66 -2.40 -10.66
C GLN A 100 9.63 -2.72 -9.58
N VAL A 101 8.70 -1.79 -9.45
CA VAL A 101 7.46 -1.94 -8.69
C VAL A 101 6.30 -1.74 -9.66
N THR A 102 5.36 -2.67 -9.68
CA THR A 102 4.18 -2.63 -10.54
C THR A 102 2.92 -2.68 -9.69
N VAL A 103 1.99 -1.77 -9.95
CA VAL A 103 0.67 -1.77 -9.33
C VAL A 103 -0.36 -2.10 -10.39
N ARG A 104 -1.10 -3.20 -10.19
CA ARG A 104 -2.21 -3.60 -11.05
C ARG A 104 -3.51 -3.30 -10.34
N VAL A 105 -4.46 -2.75 -11.07
CA VAL A 105 -5.77 -2.34 -10.54
C VAL A 105 -6.85 -3.01 -11.34
N ARG A 106 -7.82 -3.63 -10.68
CA ARG A 106 -9.03 -4.16 -11.32
C ARG A 106 -10.25 -3.97 -10.42
N TYR A 107 -11.41 -4.02 -11.04
CA TYR A 107 -12.70 -3.94 -10.37
C TYR A 107 -13.51 -5.19 -10.69
N ASP A 108 -13.85 -5.95 -9.65
CA ASP A 108 -14.53 -7.24 -9.78
C ASP A 108 -15.99 -7.16 -9.33
N GLU A 109 -16.74 -8.23 -9.58
CA GLU A 109 -18.11 -8.39 -9.12
C GLU A 109 -18.23 -8.20 -7.60
N GLY A 110 -19.39 -7.71 -7.16
CA GLY A 110 -19.62 -7.41 -5.76
C GLY A 110 -19.01 -6.09 -5.30
N ASP A 111 -18.72 -5.19 -6.23
CA ASP A 111 -18.14 -3.85 -5.95
C ASP A 111 -16.78 -3.93 -5.27
N MET A 112 -15.96 -4.90 -5.68
CA MET A 112 -14.64 -5.12 -5.08
C MET A 112 -13.53 -4.51 -5.92
N LEU A 113 -12.79 -3.59 -5.32
CA LEU A 113 -11.55 -3.04 -5.86
C LEU A 113 -10.36 -3.90 -5.44
N HIS A 114 -9.51 -4.24 -6.40
CA HIS A 114 -8.27 -4.97 -6.18
C HIS A 114 -7.06 -4.17 -6.63
N PHE A 115 -6.06 -4.09 -5.76
CA PHE A 115 -4.75 -3.50 -6.07
C PHE A 115 -3.68 -4.54 -5.77
N GLU A 116 -2.94 -4.94 -6.79
CA GLU A 116 -1.77 -5.81 -6.62
C GLU A 116 -0.51 -4.96 -6.69
N VAL A 117 0.28 -4.96 -5.62
CA VAL A 117 1.57 -4.28 -5.55
C VAL A 117 2.67 -5.35 -5.63
N GLU A 118 3.26 -5.46 -6.80
CA GLU A 118 4.33 -6.42 -7.08
C GLU A 118 5.68 -5.73 -7.09
N ASP A 119 6.64 -6.31 -6.41
CA ASP A 119 8.03 -5.88 -6.45
C ASP A 119 8.94 -7.02 -6.93
N SER A 120 10.05 -6.64 -7.54
CA SER A 120 11.13 -7.55 -7.96
C SER A 120 12.27 -7.60 -6.94
N GLY A 121 11.96 -7.42 -5.68
CA GLY A 121 12.91 -7.31 -4.58
C GLY A 121 13.38 -8.64 -4.01
N ILE A 122 13.81 -8.59 -2.76
CA ILE A 122 14.42 -9.74 -2.06
C ILE A 122 13.45 -10.88 -1.77
N GLY A 123 12.14 -10.60 -1.80
CA GLY A 123 11.14 -11.56 -1.36
C GLY A 123 11.14 -11.77 0.15
N ILE A 124 10.21 -12.59 0.61
CA ILE A 124 10.00 -12.88 2.03
C ILE A 124 10.13 -14.38 2.22
N PRO A 125 10.96 -14.85 3.16
CA PRO A 125 11.04 -16.26 3.49
C PRO A 125 9.68 -16.82 3.91
N GLN A 126 9.38 -18.07 3.54
CA GLN A 126 8.08 -18.70 3.82
C GLN A 126 7.77 -18.77 5.32
N ASP A 127 8.77 -18.97 6.15
CA ASP A 127 8.63 -19.01 7.61
C ASP A 127 8.33 -17.64 8.23
N GLU A 128 8.54 -16.55 7.49
CA GLU A 128 8.22 -15.19 7.94
C GLU A 128 6.88 -14.66 7.41
N LEU A 129 6.30 -15.28 6.36
CA LEU A 129 5.06 -14.79 5.75
C LEU A 129 3.89 -14.69 6.73
N ASP A 130 3.78 -15.61 7.68
CA ASP A 130 2.72 -15.58 8.68
C ASP A 130 2.90 -14.48 9.72
N LYS A 131 4.09 -13.91 9.82
CA LYS A 131 4.48 -12.96 10.86
C LYS A 131 4.48 -11.50 10.41
N ILE A 132 4.50 -11.24 9.10
CA ILE A 132 4.71 -9.89 8.56
C ILE A 132 3.59 -8.91 8.91
N PHE A 133 2.40 -9.40 9.22
CA PHE A 133 1.26 -8.57 9.65
C PHE A 133 1.19 -8.37 11.17
N ALA A 134 2.12 -8.96 11.92
CA ALA A 134 2.22 -8.70 13.36
C ALA A 134 2.74 -7.28 13.61
N MET A 135 2.23 -6.64 14.66
CA MET A 135 2.71 -5.32 15.06
C MET A 135 4.19 -5.38 15.43
N TYR A 136 4.93 -4.34 15.03
CA TYR A 136 6.36 -4.18 15.27
C TYR A 136 7.24 -5.26 14.62
N TYR A 137 6.68 -6.12 13.79
CA TYR A 137 7.47 -7.10 13.05
C TYR A 137 8.18 -6.44 11.86
N GLN A 138 9.46 -6.75 11.71
CA GLN A 138 10.27 -6.32 10.58
C GLN A 138 11.00 -7.53 10.00
N VAL A 139 11.00 -7.63 8.65
CA VAL A 139 11.75 -8.68 7.95
C VAL A 139 13.24 -8.44 8.15
N LYS A 140 13.94 -9.47 8.59
CA LYS A 140 15.40 -9.40 8.80
C LYS A 140 16.11 -9.50 7.45
N ASP A 141 17.10 -8.63 7.24
CA ASP A 141 17.97 -8.73 6.08
C ASP A 141 18.77 -10.02 6.12
N SER A 142 18.81 -10.74 5.01
CA SER A 142 19.54 -12.01 4.87
C SER A 142 21.06 -11.87 5.04
N HIS A 143 21.60 -10.65 5.07
CA HIS A 143 23.04 -10.39 5.05
C HIS A 143 23.65 -9.85 6.36
N GLY A 144 22.94 -9.81 7.46
CA GLY A 144 23.59 -9.37 8.67
C GLY A 144 22.73 -8.83 9.80
N GLY A 145 21.45 -9.11 9.79
CA GLY A 145 20.61 -8.91 10.96
C GLY A 145 20.25 -7.47 11.30
N LYS A 146 20.44 -6.51 10.38
CA LYS A 146 19.88 -5.18 10.57
C LYS A 146 18.40 -5.20 10.23
N PRO A 147 17.51 -4.82 11.15
CA PRO A 147 16.10 -4.68 10.82
C PRO A 147 15.92 -3.61 9.74
N ALA A 148 15.01 -3.85 8.82
CA ALA A 148 14.62 -2.84 7.84
C ALA A 148 14.19 -1.55 8.56
N THR A 149 14.49 -0.39 7.99
CA THR A 149 14.08 0.90 8.55
C THR A 149 12.55 1.02 8.53
N GLY A 150 11.96 1.44 9.64
CA GLY A 150 10.52 1.63 9.78
C GLY A 150 10.04 1.20 11.17
N THR A 151 8.76 1.44 11.45
CA THR A 151 8.17 1.15 12.76
C THR A 151 7.69 -0.29 12.91
N GLY A 152 7.50 -1.02 11.80
CA GLY A 152 6.87 -2.35 11.82
C GLY A 152 5.38 -2.33 12.09
N ILE A 153 4.75 -1.15 12.08
CA ILE A 153 3.32 -0.96 12.38
C ILE A 153 2.48 -0.95 11.09
N GLY A 154 3.08 -0.46 10.00
CA GLY A 154 2.34 -0.11 8.77
C GLY A 154 1.52 -1.25 8.18
N LEU A 155 2.07 -2.47 8.08
CA LEU A 155 1.34 -3.60 7.52
C LEU A 155 0.20 -4.05 8.42
N ALA A 156 0.39 -4.09 9.75
CA ALA A 156 -0.66 -4.45 10.70
C ALA A 156 -1.83 -3.47 10.63
N VAL A 157 -1.54 -2.17 10.64
CA VAL A 157 -2.53 -1.09 10.54
C VAL A 157 -3.24 -1.14 9.19
N SER A 158 -2.49 -1.28 8.10
CA SER A 158 -3.05 -1.34 6.75
C SER A 158 -4.00 -2.51 6.57
N ARG A 159 -3.65 -3.69 7.07
CA ARG A 159 -4.53 -4.87 7.01
C ARG A 159 -5.81 -4.67 7.81
N ARG A 160 -5.70 -4.07 8.99
CA ARG A 160 -6.86 -3.77 9.83
C ARG A 160 -7.80 -2.78 9.15
N LEU A 161 -7.24 -1.72 8.53
CA LEU A 161 -8.01 -0.76 7.75
C LEU A 161 -8.69 -1.43 6.55
N ALA A 162 -7.99 -2.29 5.82
CA ALA A 162 -8.55 -3.02 4.69
C ALA A 162 -9.74 -3.89 5.12
N LYS A 163 -9.64 -4.58 6.25
CA LYS A 163 -10.74 -5.37 6.81
C LYS A 163 -11.92 -4.49 7.18
N ASN A 164 -11.69 -3.33 7.78
CA ASN A 164 -12.75 -2.37 8.09
C ASN A 164 -13.40 -1.81 6.81
N MET A 165 -12.69 -1.81 5.69
CA MET A 165 -13.19 -1.38 4.38
C MET A 165 -13.82 -2.53 3.57
N GLY A 166 -14.10 -3.64 4.21
CA GLY A 166 -14.79 -4.77 3.59
C GLY A 166 -13.92 -5.74 2.81
N GLY A 167 -12.62 -5.69 2.99
CA GLY A 167 -11.67 -6.55 2.29
C GLY A 167 -10.55 -7.09 3.17
N ASP A 168 -9.38 -7.21 2.59
CA ASP A 168 -8.18 -7.73 3.28
C ASP A 168 -6.92 -7.35 2.51
N ILE A 169 -5.77 -7.65 3.10
CA ILE A 169 -4.47 -7.65 2.42
C ILE A 169 -3.90 -9.05 2.51
N THR A 170 -3.53 -9.60 1.37
CA THR A 170 -2.85 -10.89 1.26
C THR A 170 -1.48 -10.72 0.62
N VAL A 171 -0.62 -11.71 0.79
CA VAL A 171 0.73 -11.68 0.25
C VAL A 171 1.11 -13.03 -0.35
N THR A 172 1.77 -12.98 -1.49
CA THR A 172 2.52 -14.10 -2.06
C THR A 172 3.95 -13.64 -2.26
N SER A 173 4.90 -14.50 -1.98
CA SER A 173 6.31 -14.13 -2.09
C SER A 173 7.18 -15.36 -2.31
N GLU A 174 8.27 -15.14 -3.03
CA GLU A 174 9.35 -16.11 -3.18
C GLU A 174 10.66 -15.42 -2.93
N GLN A 175 11.41 -15.93 -1.95
CA GLN A 175 12.69 -15.35 -1.59
C GLN A 175 13.64 -15.34 -2.80
N GLY A 176 14.24 -14.18 -3.06
CA GLY A 176 15.11 -13.96 -4.21
C GLY A 176 14.40 -13.54 -5.50
N LYS A 177 13.08 -13.58 -5.56
CA LYS A 177 12.30 -13.20 -6.75
C LYS A 177 11.41 -11.98 -6.55
N GLY A 178 10.89 -11.77 -5.34
CA GLY A 178 10.05 -10.64 -5.01
C GLY A 178 8.76 -11.01 -4.30
N SER A 179 7.91 -10.02 -4.13
CA SER A 179 6.65 -10.15 -3.38
C SER A 179 5.51 -9.49 -4.12
N THR A 180 4.30 -10.01 -3.91
CA THR A 180 3.05 -9.40 -4.38
C THR A 180 2.10 -9.27 -3.20
N PHE A 181 1.77 -8.03 -2.85
CA PHE A 181 0.73 -7.71 -1.87
C PHE A 181 -0.55 -7.36 -2.61
N THR A 182 -1.64 -8.02 -2.25
CA THR A 182 -2.95 -7.77 -2.84
C THR A 182 -3.87 -7.12 -1.81
N LEU A 183 -4.29 -5.89 -2.10
CA LEU A 183 -5.30 -5.17 -1.34
C LEU A 183 -6.64 -5.35 -2.02
N THR A 184 -7.63 -5.76 -1.26
CA THR A 184 -9.02 -5.83 -1.69
C THR A 184 -9.85 -4.97 -0.76
N ILE A 185 -10.72 -4.13 -1.30
CA ILE A 185 -11.68 -3.33 -0.54
C ILE A 185 -13.03 -3.31 -1.24
N HIS A 186 -14.08 -3.08 -0.46
CA HIS A 186 -15.42 -2.83 -1.00
C HIS A 186 -15.56 -1.34 -1.32
N GLY A 187 -15.88 -1.03 -2.58
CA GLY A 187 -16.07 0.34 -3.04
C GLY A 187 -17.14 0.39 -4.13
N PRO A 188 -18.42 0.60 -3.78
CA PRO A 188 -19.48 0.68 -4.76
C PRO A 188 -19.20 1.77 -5.80
N SER A 189 -19.46 1.47 -7.07
CA SER A 189 -19.38 2.47 -8.11
C SER A 189 -20.60 3.39 -8.05
N VAL A 190 -20.40 4.66 -8.43
CA VAL A 190 -21.50 5.60 -8.60
C VAL A 190 -21.99 5.45 -10.03
N ALA A 191 -23.31 5.24 -10.19
CA ALA A 191 -23.91 5.16 -11.52
C ALA A 191 -23.76 6.50 -12.25
N GLU A 192 -23.36 6.44 -13.52
CA GLU A 192 -23.43 7.61 -14.41
C GLU A 192 -24.89 7.90 -14.72
N GLU A 193 -25.35 9.12 -14.44
CA GLU A 193 -26.65 9.61 -14.89
C GLU A 193 -26.59 10.07 -16.34
#